data_2af0ebd46e9741cd78b5c9dfb7a4812d
#
_entry.id   2af0ebd46e9741cd78b5c9dfb7a4812d
#
_cell.length_a   1.000
_cell.length_b   1.000
_cell.length_c   1.000
_cell.angle_alpha   90.00
_cell.angle_beta   90.00
_cell.angle_gamma   90.00
#
_symmetry.space_group_name_H-M   'P 1'
#
loop_
_entity.id
_entity.type
_entity.pdbx_description
1 polymer ?
#
loop_
_entity_poly.entity_id
_entity_poly.type
_entity_poly.pdbx_seq_one_letter_code
_entity_poly.pdbx_strand_id
1 'polypeptide(L)'
;MSFSSSFAPCACKNKKILKTRMLDFDAKFLETKLKKEERFSRERKREKKREERRRTTERKKLFYITIIIIIIIIIIMRILLSCCANNNISASTATTSSTTTSSTTTKKVLRGGGGKALSKRSSKRRNSGGNFIVFASSTKKKRIFIDGEAGTTGLQVRDRLEKRASGDIELIQLPDSLRKDAKAREEALNEADCAILCLPDAAAVEAVALVTNPNTVIIDASTAYRTNDEWTYGFPELSKEQREKVKTAKRISNPGCYPTGFIGLTKPLVENGFIPKGLRTTVNAVSGYTGGGKQLIAIYESPEAEPYGAYGFNLNHKHIPEMRKYAGLEHEPIFQPAVGSFAQGMLVSVPLFYDNMANVKSGKELQECLKEWYKDSAFVSVREYNQTDDLERGAFLRADGLRDTNKLELSVFANDEKGTCLLVARLDNLGKGASGAAVQNLNLSLGLDETVGL
;
A
#
# COMPACT_ATOMS: atom_id res chain seq x y z
N MET A 1 73.15 -16.95 56.72
CA MET A 1 73.60 -17.45 55.43
C MET A 1 72.93 -16.63 54.37
N SER A 2 73.71 -15.80 53.71
CA SER A 2 73.36 -14.84 52.66
C SER A 2 73.32 -15.54 51.32
N PHE A 3 72.28 -15.31 50.52
CA PHE A 3 72.31 -15.54 49.08
C PHE A 3 71.86 -14.28 48.34
N SER A 4 72.87 -13.60 47.79
CA SER A 4 72.70 -12.59 46.75
C SER A 4 72.49 -13.28 45.41
N SER A 5 71.48 -12.89 44.62
CA SER A 5 71.37 -13.21 43.18
C SER A 5 71.10 -11.96 42.37
N SER A 6 72.15 -11.63 41.62
CA SER A 6 72.18 -10.62 40.57
C SER A 6 71.17 -10.94 39.43
N PHE A 7 70.32 -10.01 39.05
CA PHE A 7 69.59 -10.05 37.81
C PHE A 7 70.12 -8.99 36.85
N ALA A 8 70.61 -9.44 35.70
CA ALA A 8 71.17 -8.66 34.64
C ALA A 8 70.06 -8.05 33.74
N PRO A 9 70.29 -6.96 33.05
CA PRO A 9 69.27 -6.26 32.25
C PRO A 9 69.22 -6.78 30.80
N CYS A 10 68.23 -7.64 30.46
CA CYS A 10 67.99 -8.14 29.09
C CYS A 10 66.72 -7.61 28.41
N ALA A 11 66.08 -6.58 28.98
CA ALA A 11 64.77 -6.12 28.47
C ALA A 11 64.82 -4.93 27.48
N CYS A 12 65.99 -4.35 27.19
CA CYS A 12 66.01 -3.07 26.42
C CYS A 12 66.19 -3.23 24.91
N LYS A 13 66.70 -4.36 24.39
CA LYS A 13 66.90 -4.56 22.93
C LYS A 13 65.58 -4.96 22.21
N ASN A 14 64.70 -5.69 22.85
CA ASN A 14 63.43 -6.14 22.22
C ASN A 14 62.39 -5.03 22.05
N LYS A 15 62.35 -4.02 22.89
CA LYS A 15 61.39 -2.87 22.75
C LYS A 15 61.67 -2.00 21.53
N LYS A 16 62.95 -1.82 21.16
CA LYS A 16 63.32 -1.01 19.97
C LYS A 16 62.93 -1.74 18.66
N ILE A 17 63.16 -3.05 18.59
CA ILE A 17 62.81 -3.87 17.42
C ILE A 17 61.29 -3.97 17.23
N LEU A 18 60.51 -4.09 18.30
CA LEU A 18 59.04 -4.08 18.25
C LEU A 18 58.49 -2.71 17.80
N LYS A 19 59.06 -1.62 18.29
CA LYS A 19 58.63 -0.26 17.91
C LYS A 19 58.91 0.03 16.41
N THR A 20 60.06 -0.41 15.88
CA THR A 20 60.41 -0.23 14.47
C THR A 20 59.51 -1.09 13.57
N ARG A 21 59.14 -2.32 13.97
CA ARG A 21 58.23 -3.20 13.20
C ARG A 21 56.79 -2.69 13.24
N MET A 22 56.33 -2.08 14.35
CA MET A 22 55.02 -1.43 14.40
C MET A 22 54.95 -0.21 13.50
N LEU A 23 55.99 0.65 13.47
CA LEU A 23 56.04 1.81 12.60
C LEU A 23 56.08 1.42 11.11
N ASP A 24 56.79 0.35 10.74
CA ASP A 24 56.78 -0.19 9.37
C ASP A 24 55.45 -0.81 8.96
N PHE A 25 54.73 -1.44 9.90
CA PHE A 25 53.39 -1.97 9.63
C PHE A 25 52.36 -0.85 9.42
N ASP A 26 52.39 0.18 10.25
CA ASP A 26 51.51 1.35 10.14
C ASP A 26 51.77 2.13 8.82
N ALA A 27 53.04 2.28 8.42
CA ALA A 27 53.43 2.91 7.17
C ALA A 27 52.88 2.16 5.93
N LYS A 28 53.02 0.84 5.90
CA LYS A 28 52.48 -0.02 4.81
C LYS A 28 50.97 -0.03 4.79
N PHE A 29 50.33 0.01 5.96
CA PHE A 29 48.85 0.10 6.07
C PHE A 29 48.34 1.42 5.54
N LEU A 30 48.98 2.55 5.89
CA LEU A 30 48.66 3.86 5.38
C LEU A 30 48.87 4.00 3.87
N GLU A 31 49.98 3.45 3.35
CA GLU A 31 50.25 3.44 1.91
C GLU A 31 49.20 2.64 1.12
N THR A 32 48.76 1.50 1.68
CA THR A 32 47.71 0.66 1.08
C THR A 32 46.36 1.39 1.07
N LYS A 33 46.04 2.12 2.13
CA LYS A 33 44.83 2.92 2.26
C LYS A 33 44.81 4.08 1.27
N LEU A 34 45.93 4.81 1.12
CA LEU A 34 46.10 5.89 0.14
C LEU A 34 45.95 5.39 -1.31
N LYS A 35 46.58 4.28 -1.65
CA LYS A 35 46.44 3.67 -3.00
C LYS A 35 44.99 3.26 -3.30
N LYS A 36 44.25 2.80 -2.29
CA LYS A 36 42.83 2.45 -2.42
C LYS A 36 41.97 3.69 -2.64
N GLU A 37 42.22 4.78 -1.91
CA GLU A 37 41.50 6.04 -2.09
C GLU A 37 41.77 6.70 -3.45
N GLU A 38 43.03 6.67 -3.92
CA GLU A 38 43.37 7.15 -5.27
C GLU A 38 42.66 6.32 -6.35
N ARG A 39 42.59 5.01 -6.21
CA ARG A 39 41.87 4.15 -7.12
C ARG A 39 40.39 4.49 -7.19
N PHE A 40 39.71 4.64 -6.05
CA PHE A 40 38.32 5.08 -5.96
C PHE A 40 38.09 6.48 -6.55
N SER A 41 39.03 7.40 -6.38
CA SER A 41 38.97 8.73 -6.96
C SER A 41 39.04 8.68 -8.50
N ARG A 42 39.93 7.83 -9.06
CA ARG A 42 40.05 7.62 -10.50
C ARG A 42 38.83 6.95 -11.11
N GLU A 43 38.24 5.98 -10.40
CA GLU A 43 36.99 5.30 -10.82
C GLU A 43 35.82 6.28 -10.85
N ARG A 44 35.62 7.10 -9.82
CA ARG A 44 34.59 8.16 -9.80
C ARG A 44 34.75 9.18 -10.93
N LYS A 45 35.98 9.57 -11.28
CA LYS A 45 36.23 10.47 -12.43
C LYS A 45 35.89 9.81 -13.77
N ARG A 46 36.14 8.51 -13.93
CA ARG A 46 35.78 7.76 -15.11
C ARG A 46 34.28 7.60 -15.27
N GLU A 47 33.58 7.36 -14.17
CA GLU A 47 32.12 7.24 -14.13
C GLU A 47 31.44 8.57 -14.50
N LYS A 48 31.84 9.70 -13.91
CA LYS A 48 31.33 11.02 -14.29
C LYS A 48 31.52 11.30 -15.78
N LYS A 49 32.67 10.94 -16.36
CA LYS A 49 32.93 11.15 -17.81
C LYS A 49 32.10 10.24 -18.70
N ARG A 50 31.76 9.02 -18.24
CA ARG A 50 30.84 8.11 -18.93
C ARG A 50 29.41 8.65 -18.92
N GLU A 51 28.97 9.16 -17.78
CA GLU A 51 27.64 9.74 -17.61
C GLU A 51 27.44 10.99 -18.44
N GLU A 52 28.42 11.89 -18.49
CA GLU A 52 28.40 13.08 -19.34
C GLU A 52 28.29 12.73 -20.82
N ARG A 53 29.00 11.70 -21.28
CA ARG A 53 28.89 11.17 -22.65
C ARG A 53 27.49 10.60 -22.92
N ARG A 54 26.89 9.86 -21.96
CA ARG A 54 25.53 9.35 -22.08
C ARG A 54 24.52 10.50 -22.23
N ARG A 55 24.57 11.50 -21.35
CA ARG A 55 23.69 12.69 -21.40
C ARG A 55 23.81 13.43 -22.74
N THR A 56 25.01 13.56 -23.27
CA THR A 56 25.22 14.19 -24.58
C THR A 56 24.60 13.36 -25.72
N THR A 57 24.71 12.04 -25.66
CA THR A 57 24.10 11.15 -26.67
C THR A 57 22.57 11.19 -26.60
N GLU A 58 22.00 11.21 -25.42
CA GLU A 58 20.54 11.31 -25.23
C GLU A 58 19.98 12.66 -25.67
N ARG A 59 20.66 13.75 -25.39
CA ARG A 59 20.29 15.08 -25.92
C ARG A 59 20.27 15.11 -27.44
N LYS A 60 21.24 14.47 -28.09
CA LYS A 60 21.25 14.35 -29.55
C LYS A 60 20.07 13.53 -30.07
N LYS A 61 19.74 12.40 -29.44
CA LYS A 61 18.57 11.58 -29.80
C LYS A 61 17.28 12.37 -29.68
N LEU A 62 17.10 13.07 -28.56
CA LEU A 62 15.89 13.90 -28.31
C LEU A 62 15.76 15.01 -29.36
N PHE A 63 16.86 15.64 -29.72
CA PHE A 63 16.89 16.66 -30.79
C PHE A 63 16.43 16.10 -32.15
N TYR A 64 16.92 14.90 -32.53
CA TYR A 64 16.49 14.24 -33.76
C TYR A 64 15.01 13.87 -33.74
N ILE A 65 14.51 13.35 -32.63
CA ILE A 65 13.09 13.02 -32.47
C ILE A 65 12.22 14.28 -32.61
N THR A 66 12.63 15.39 -32.02
CA THR A 66 11.92 16.67 -32.13
C THR A 66 11.84 17.16 -33.59
N ILE A 67 12.95 17.06 -34.33
CA ILE A 67 12.96 17.41 -35.76
C ILE A 67 12.00 16.54 -36.56
N ILE A 68 12.00 15.22 -36.33
CA ILE A 68 11.10 14.28 -37.02
C ILE A 68 9.64 14.65 -36.73
N ILE A 69 9.30 14.94 -35.48
CA ILE A 69 7.93 15.35 -35.11
C ILE A 69 7.52 16.65 -35.85
N ILE A 70 8.40 17.65 -35.90
CA ILE A 70 8.13 18.89 -36.64
C ILE A 70 7.89 18.62 -38.12
N ILE A 71 8.69 17.76 -38.75
CA ILE A 71 8.52 17.38 -40.16
C ILE A 71 7.16 16.70 -40.38
N ILE A 72 6.78 15.77 -39.49
CA ILE A 72 5.48 15.09 -39.57
C ILE A 72 4.34 16.09 -39.45
N ILE A 73 4.40 17.03 -38.52
CA ILE A 73 3.38 18.09 -38.36
C ILE A 73 3.25 18.93 -39.63
N ILE A 74 4.38 19.33 -40.23
CA ILE A 74 4.38 20.10 -41.50
C ILE A 74 3.73 19.31 -42.62
N ILE A 75 3.99 18.01 -42.74
CA ILE A 75 3.40 17.12 -43.75
C ILE A 75 1.88 17.03 -43.53
N ILE A 76 1.45 16.81 -42.28
CA ILE A 76 0.00 16.73 -41.94
C ILE A 76 -0.70 18.05 -42.28
N MET A 77 -0.12 19.20 -41.91
CA MET A 77 -0.68 20.51 -42.23
C MET A 77 -0.78 20.75 -43.74
N ARG A 78 0.20 20.30 -44.55
CA ARG A 78 0.13 20.38 -46.00
C ARG A 78 -0.98 19.53 -46.59
N ILE A 79 -1.18 18.30 -46.08
CA ILE A 79 -2.28 17.41 -46.47
C ILE A 79 -3.62 18.04 -46.14
N LEU A 80 -3.81 18.59 -44.96
CA LEU A 80 -5.04 19.27 -44.54
C LEU A 80 -5.35 20.50 -45.40
N LEU A 81 -4.35 21.32 -45.66
CA LEU A 81 -4.50 22.48 -46.56
C LEU A 81 -4.87 22.07 -47.99
N SER A 82 -4.32 20.98 -48.53
CA SER A 82 -4.68 20.44 -49.84
C SER A 82 -6.12 19.90 -49.88
N CYS A 83 -6.58 19.25 -48.78
CA CYS A 83 -7.97 18.81 -48.69
C CYS A 83 -8.97 19.98 -48.62
N CYS A 84 -8.60 21.08 -47.95
CA CYS A 84 -9.42 22.29 -47.90
C CYS A 84 -9.48 23.02 -49.23
N ALA A 85 -8.41 22.99 -50.02
CA ALA A 85 -8.39 23.60 -51.37
C ALA A 85 -9.25 22.84 -52.41
N ASN A 86 -9.38 21.53 -52.24
CA ASN A 86 -10.18 20.68 -53.14
C ASN A 86 -11.71 20.72 -52.84
N ASN A 87 -12.12 21.25 -51.67
CA ASN A 87 -13.55 21.36 -51.31
C ASN A 87 -14.21 22.68 -51.72
N ASN A 88 -13.50 23.58 -52.41
CA ASN A 88 -14.05 24.86 -52.88
C ASN A 88 -14.50 24.87 -54.35
N ILE A 89 -14.66 23.73 -55.00
CA ILE A 89 -15.19 23.64 -56.37
C ILE A 89 -16.40 22.68 -56.35
N SER A 90 -17.54 23.14 -55.87
CA SER A 90 -18.91 22.76 -56.27
C SER A 90 -19.94 23.44 -55.36
N ALA A 91 -20.17 24.73 -55.61
CA ALA A 91 -21.37 25.42 -55.21
C ALA A 91 -21.86 26.23 -56.41
N SER A 92 -22.56 25.57 -57.31
CA SER A 92 -23.39 26.25 -58.33
C SER A 92 -24.82 25.78 -58.19
N THR A 93 -25.65 26.70 -57.74
CA THR A 93 -27.07 27.01 -58.18
C THR A 93 -28.00 25.83 -58.43
N ALA A 94 -29.00 25.70 -57.58
CA ALA A 94 -30.34 25.39 -57.99
C ALA A 94 -31.37 26.08 -57.07
N THR A 95 -32.09 27.02 -57.65
CA THR A 95 -33.16 27.79 -57.09
C THR A 95 -34.47 27.02 -57.16
N THR A 96 -35.37 27.29 -56.20
CA THR A 96 -36.84 27.22 -56.19
C THR A 96 -37.53 25.87 -56.34
N SER A 97 -38.34 25.49 -55.38
CA SER A 97 -39.80 25.80 -55.36
C SER A 97 -40.50 25.19 -54.14
N SER A 98 -41.31 26.01 -53.55
CA SER A 98 -42.33 25.76 -52.55
C SER A 98 -43.32 24.66 -52.95
N THR A 99 -43.69 23.78 -52.00
CA THR A 99 -45.14 23.42 -51.91
C THR A 99 -45.44 22.88 -50.51
N THR A 100 -46.29 23.58 -49.84
CA THR A 100 -47.17 23.25 -48.72
C THR A 100 -48.03 22.05 -49.02
N THR A 101 -48.16 21.08 -48.12
CA THR A 101 -49.44 20.37 -47.93
C THR A 101 -49.57 19.88 -46.49
N SER A 102 -50.61 20.37 -45.89
CA SER A 102 -51.25 19.99 -44.64
C SER A 102 -52.09 18.71 -44.81
N SER A 103 -52.16 17.89 -43.77
CA SER A 103 -53.34 17.06 -43.44
C SER A 103 -53.07 16.45 -42.05
N THR A 104 -53.63 16.91 -41.00
CA THR A 104 -54.99 16.79 -40.43
C THR A 104 -55.50 15.35 -40.25
N THR A 105 -55.88 15.13 -38.96
CA THR A 105 -56.96 14.25 -38.47
C THR A 105 -56.51 12.80 -38.12
N THR A 106 -56.84 12.19 -36.98
CA THR A 106 -58.16 12.14 -36.32
C THR A 106 -58.02 11.60 -34.88
N LYS A 107 -58.84 12.18 -34.01
CA LYS A 107 -59.23 11.69 -32.69
C LYS A 107 -59.95 10.34 -32.73
N LYS A 108 -59.79 9.49 -31.72
CA LYS A 108 -60.90 8.61 -31.29
C LYS A 108 -60.99 8.55 -29.78
N VAL A 109 -62.06 9.12 -29.29
CA VAL A 109 -62.60 9.04 -27.91
C VAL A 109 -63.42 7.75 -27.83
N LEU A 110 -63.35 7.05 -26.71
CA LEU A 110 -64.49 6.26 -26.19
C LEU A 110 -64.54 6.34 -24.65
N ARG A 111 -65.71 6.69 -24.24
CA ARG A 111 -66.24 6.90 -22.88
C ARG A 111 -66.64 5.58 -22.22
N GLY A 112 -66.76 5.62 -20.90
CA GLY A 112 -67.68 4.88 -20.07
C GLY A 112 -66.99 4.46 -18.75
N GLY A 113 -67.35 4.77 -17.58
CA GLY A 113 -68.60 5.22 -17.00
C GLY A 113 -68.69 4.57 -15.60
N GLY A 114 -69.07 5.26 -14.58
CA GLY A 114 -69.57 4.61 -13.37
C GLY A 114 -68.94 5.08 -12.06
N GLY A 115 -69.56 6.05 -11.45
CA GLY A 115 -69.27 6.61 -10.13
C GLY A 115 -69.78 5.75 -8.99
N LYS A 116 -69.27 6.10 -7.79
CA LYS A 116 -70.07 6.20 -6.55
C LYS A 116 -69.26 6.99 -5.49
N ALA A 117 -69.87 8.04 -5.07
CA ALA A 117 -69.49 8.84 -3.90
C ALA A 117 -69.86 8.09 -2.61
N LEU A 118 -69.03 8.21 -1.57
CA LEU A 118 -69.49 8.15 -0.17
C LEU A 118 -68.41 8.68 0.79
N SER A 119 -68.74 9.80 1.32
CA SER A 119 -68.82 10.16 2.76
C SER A 119 -67.53 10.51 3.48
N LYS A 120 -67.45 11.81 3.78
CA LYS A 120 -66.57 12.43 4.77
C LYS A 120 -66.84 11.87 6.19
N ARG A 121 -65.80 11.36 6.84
CA ARG A 121 -65.74 11.30 8.29
C ARG A 121 -64.51 12.06 8.79
N SER A 122 -64.75 13.19 9.41
CA SER A 122 -63.81 13.95 10.17
C SER A 122 -63.47 13.19 11.46
N SER A 123 -62.21 12.80 11.65
CA SER A 123 -61.70 12.42 12.98
C SER A 123 -60.73 13.49 13.45
N LYS A 124 -61.13 14.22 14.48
CA LYS A 124 -60.27 15.10 15.30
C LYS A 124 -59.08 14.28 15.81
N ARG A 125 -57.88 14.51 15.33
CA ARG A 125 -56.66 14.12 16.03
C ARG A 125 -56.31 15.15 17.05
N ARG A 126 -56.35 14.73 18.32
CA ARG A 126 -55.78 15.45 19.44
C ARG A 126 -54.26 15.55 19.25
N ASN A 127 -53.74 16.77 19.20
CA ASN A 127 -52.34 17.06 19.39
C ASN A 127 -51.95 16.72 20.85
N SER A 128 -51.29 15.58 21.04
CA SER A 128 -50.46 15.37 22.23
C SER A 128 -49.03 15.79 21.83
N GLY A 129 -48.66 17.01 22.17
CA GLY A 129 -47.28 17.49 22.09
C GLY A 129 -46.40 16.70 23.04
N GLY A 130 -45.83 15.62 22.56
CA GLY A 130 -44.66 14.99 23.18
C GLY A 130 -43.43 15.74 22.68
N ASN A 131 -42.86 16.57 23.55
CA ASN A 131 -41.51 17.08 23.38
C ASN A 131 -40.57 15.85 23.34
N PHE A 132 -40.19 15.38 22.14
CA PHE A 132 -39.04 14.56 21.99
C PHE A 132 -37.81 15.42 22.27
N ILE A 133 -37.35 15.41 23.52
CA ILE A 133 -36.03 15.89 23.88
C ILE A 133 -35.08 14.89 23.26
N VAL A 134 -34.56 15.22 22.06
CA VAL A 134 -33.36 14.59 21.51
C VAL A 134 -32.24 14.98 22.46
N PHE A 135 -31.93 14.10 23.42
CA PHE A 135 -30.66 14.17 24.12
C PHE A 135 -29.60 13.94 23.07
N ALA A 136 -29.05 14.99 22.50
CA ALA A 136 -27.75 14.94 21.85
C ALA A 136 -26.78 14.53 22.96
N SER A 137 -26.51 13.22 23.04
CA SER A 137 -25.39 12.71 23.81
C SER A 137 -24.16 13.38 23.23
N SER A 138 -23.61 14.35 23.91
CA SER A 138 -22.29 14.91 23.63
C SER A 138 -21.29 13.82 23.95
N THR A 139 -21.11 12.87 23.01
CA THR A 139 -20.05 11.88 23.12
C THR A 139 -18.73 12.64 23.03
N LYS A 140 -17.95 12.59 24.13
CA LYS A 140 -16.61 13.18 24.18
C LYS A 140 -15.81 12.66 22.99
N LYS A 141 -15.24 13.58 22.18
CA LYS A 141 -14.40 13.22 21.03
C LYS A 141 -13.24 12.32 21.47
N LYS A 142 -12.89 11.35 20.66
CA LYS A 142 -11.74 10.48 20.89
C LYS A 142 -10.47 11.21 20.52
N ARG A 143 -9.50 11.24 21.41
CA ARG A 143 -8.21 11.92 21.22
C ARG A 143 -7.20 10.96 20.57
N ILE A 144 -6.68 11.35 19.43
CA ILE A 144 -5.79 10.51 18.61
C ILE A 144 -4.43 11.20 18.48
N PHE A 145 -3.35 10.47 18.74
CA PHE A 145 -2.00 10.93 18.50
C PHE A 145 -1.35 10.10 17.38
N ILE A 146 -0.66 10.77 16.43
CA ILE A 146 0.10 10.12 15.35
C ILE A 146 1.58 10.39 15.59
N ASP A 147 2.29 9.41 16.14
CA ASP A 147 3.73 9.52 16.31
C ASP A 147 4.45 9.16 15.00
N GLY A 148 5.27 10.06 14.50
CA GLY A 148 5.86 9.94 13.17
C GLY A 148 4.98 10.46 12.03
N GLU A 149 4.07 11.38 12.30
CA GLU A 149 3.12 11.96 11.35
C GLU A 149 3.77 12.55 10.08
N ALA A 150 5.02 13.02 10.17
CA ALA A 150 5.77 13.54 9.03
C ALA A 150 6.24 12.46 8.03
N GLY A 151 6.12 11.16 8.35
CA GLY A 151 6.43 10.04 7.46
C GLY A 151 5.35 9.82 6.39
N THR A 152 5.65 9.04 5.35
CA THR A 152 4.70 8.75 4.26
C THR A 152 3.40 8.15 4.78
N THR A 153 3.47 7.15 5.64
CA THR A 153 2.29 6.52 6.27
C THR A 153 1.58 7.48 7.21
N GLY A 154 2.34 8.22 8.05
CA GLY A 154 1.77 9.17 9.01
C GLY A 154 0.99 10.31 8.35
N LEU A 155 1.52 10.87 7.26
CA LEU A 155 0.82 11.90 6.48
C LEU A 155 -0.52 11.39 5.92
N GLN A 156 -0.55 10.17 5.43
CA GLN A 156 -1.80 9.59 4.92
C GLN A 156 -2.79 9.20 6.02
N VAL A 157 -2.31 8.70 7.16
CA VAL A 157 -3.18 8.49 8.34
C VAL A 157 -3.82 9.82 8.74
N ARG A 158 -3.02 10.87 8.86
CA ARG A 158 -3.49 12.22 9.18
C ARG A 158 -4.54 12.70 8.19
N ASP A 159 -4.23 12.65 6.88
CA ASP A 159 -5.14 13.08 5.81
C ASP A 159 -6.50 12.35 5.88
N ARG A 160 -6.49 11.03 6.12
CA ARG A 160 -7.71 10.23 6.28
C ARG A 160 -8.50 10.63 7.51
N LEU A 161 -7.83 10.93 8.64
CA LEU A 161 -8.49 11.33 9.87
C LEU A 161 -9.03 12.77 9.80
N GLU A 162 -8.33 13.69 9.15
CA GLU A 162 -8.78 15.07 8.94
C GLU A 162 -9.98 15.17 7.98
N LYS A 163 -10.05 14.31 6.98
CA LYS A 163 -11.17 14.24 6.03
C LYS A 163 -12.44 13.59 6.58
N ARG A 164 -12.41 13.05 7.81
CA ARG A 164 -13.60 12.47 8.45
C ARG A 164 -14.69 13.50 8.64
N ALA A 165 -15.88 13.22 8.12
CA ALA A 165 -17.04 14.09 8.30
C ALA A 165 -17.74 13.93 9.67
N SER A 166 -17.43 12.84 10.42
CA SER A 166 -18.15 12.47 11.66
C SER A 166 -17.88 13.38 12.84
N GLY A 167 -16.74 14.09 12.86
CA GLY A 167 -16.37 14.97 13.98
C GLY A 167 -16.20 14.27 15.33
N ASP A 168 -16.06 12.95 15.33
CA ASP A 168 -15.99 12.05 16.49
C ASP A 168 -14.59 11.92 17.09
N ILE A 169 -13.57 12.48 16.43
CA ILE A 169 -12.18 12.48 16.88
C ILE A 169 -11.62 13.89 17.03
N GLU A 170 -10.52 13.97 17.77
CA GLU A 170 -9.67 15.14 17.95
C GLU A 170 -8.20 14.70 17.82
N LEU A 171 -7.43 15.37 16.95
CA LEU A 171 -6.01 15.07 16.77
C LEU A 171 -5.16 15.84 17.79
N ILE A 172 -4.33 15.12 18.54
CA ILE A 172 -3.27 15.71 19.37
C ILE A 172 -2.12 16.03 18.43
N GLN A 173 -1.72 17.30 18.35
CA GLN A 173 -0.64 17.76 17.47
C GLN A 173 0.50 18.37 18.29
N LEU A 174 1.71 17.90 18.06
CA LEU A 174 2.92 18.50 18.62
C LEU A 174 3.50 19.53 17.64
N PRO A 175 3.93 20.72 18.14
CA PRO A 175 4.72 21.64 17.33
C PRO A 175 5.94 20.96 16.73
N ASP A 176 6.39 21.39 15.55
CA ASP A 176 7.53 20.80 14.83
C ASP A 176 8.80 20.72 15.69
N SER A 177 9.03 21.70 16.58
CA SER A 177 10.15 21.74 17.51
C SER A 177 10.10 20.65 18.58
N LEU A 178 8.90 20.16 18.94
CA LEU A 178 8.69 19.17 20.00
C LEU A 178 8.43 17.76 19.50
N ARG A 179 8.27 17.54 18.20
CA ARG A 179 7.99 16.21 17.63
C ARG A 179 9.03 15.14 17.94
N LYS A 180 10.25 15.52 18.32
CA LYS A 180 11.33 14.60 18.74
C LYS A 180 11.63 14.68 20.23
N ASP A 181 10.98 15.58 20.95
CA ASP A 181 11.13 15.70 22.39
C ASP A 181 10.47 14.52 23.10
N ALA A 182 11.25 13.80 23.93
CA ALA A 182 10.79 12.58 24.56
C ALA A 182 9.63 12.85 25.54
N LYS A 183 9.69 13.95 26.30
CA LYS A 183 8.67 14.30 27.29
C LYS A 183 7.37 14.73 26.65
N ALA A 184 7.42 15.56 25.62
CA ALA A 184 6.23 15.97 24.87
C ALA A 184 5.56 14.77 24.19
N ARG A 185 6.32 13.82 23.65
CA ARG A 185 5.80 12.56 23.09
C ARG A 185 5.17 11.67 24.16
N GLU A 186 5.82 11.52 25.31
CA GLU A 186 5.28 10.77 26.46
C GLU A 186 3.92 11.35 26.91
N GLU A 187 3.83 12.67 27.08
CA GLU A 187 2.59 13.34 27.45
C GLU A 187 1.49 13.08 26.40
N ALA A 188 1.76 13.27 25.12
CA ALA A 188 0.81 13.04 24.03
C ALA A 188 0.35 11.58 23.94
N LEU A 189 1.29 10.61 24.06
CA LEU A 189 1.00 9.17 24.05
C LEU A 189 0.07 8.76 25.19
N ASN A 190 0.27 9.31 26.41
CA ASN A 190 -0.52 8.96 27.59
C ASN A 190 -1.85 9.72 27.68
N GLU A 191 -1.98 10.83 26.98
CA GLU A 191 -3.21 11.62 26.89
C GLU A 191 -4.18 11.11 25.83
N ALA A 192 -3.68 10.37 24.83
CA ALA A 192 -4.47 9.85 23.73
C ALA A 192 -5.36 8.67 24.13
N ASP A 193 -6.58 8.59 23.58
CA ASP A 193 -7.40 7.38 23.59
C ASP A 193 -6.77 6.30 22.68
N CYS A 194 -6.16 6.74 21.56
CA CYS A 194 -5.41 5.86 20.66
C CYS A 194 -4.19 6.60 20.08
N ALA A 195 -3.04 5.94 20.06
CA ALA A 195 -1.83 6.40 19.37
C ALA A 195 -1.47 5.48 18.21
N ILE A 196 -1.18 6.06 17.04
CA ILE A 196 -0.73 5.34 15.84
C ILE A 196 0.75 5.64 15.66
N LEU A 197 1.60 4.60 15.71
CA LEU A 197 3.03 4.72 15.57
C LEU A 197 3.44 4.49 14.11
N CYS A 198 3.85 5.55 13.43
CA CYS A 198 4.35 5.55 12.05
C CYS A 198 5.87 5.74 12.04
N LEU A 199 6.59 4.92 12.82
CA LEU A 199 7.99 5.04 13.17
C LEU A 199 8.83 3.88 12.63
N PRO A 200 10.16 4.04 12.49
CA PRO A 200 11.09 2.91 12.37
C PRO A 200 11.04 2.00 13.61
N ASP A 201 11.37 0.72 13.44
CA ASP A 201 11.21 -0.32 14.47
C ASP A 201 11.80 0.08 15.85
N ALA A 202 13.04 0.56 15.89
CA ALA A 202 13.68 0.99 17.16
C ALA A 202 12.92 2.13 17.85
N ALA A 203 12.50 3.14 17.06
CA ALA A 203 11.76 4.27 17.60
C ALA A 203 10.32 3.90 18.03
N ALA A 204 9.72 2.88 17.40
CA ALA A 204 8.44 2.33 17.83
C ALA A 204 8.55 1.62 19.18
N VAL A 205 9.63 0.84 19.36
CA VAL A 205 9.92 0.21 20.67
C VAL A 205 10.11 1.25 21.78
N GLU A 206 10.87 2.31 21.52
CA GLU A 206 11.04 3.43 22.44
C GLU A 206 9.69 4.11 22.76
N ALA A 207 8.86 4.39 21.74
CA ALA A 207 7.55 5.01 21.93
C ALA A 207 6.62 4.15 22.80
N VAL A 208 6.60 2.84 22.57
CA VAL A 208 5.78 1.91 23.37
C VAL A 208 6.22 1.91 24.84
N ALA A 209 7.52 2.03 25.11
CA ALA A 209 8.05 2.10 26.49
C ALA A 209 7.64 3.39 27.25
N LEU A 210 7.30 4.47 26.53
CA LEU A 210 6.81 5.71 27.13
C LEU A 210 5.33 5.63 27.55
N VAL A 211 4.58 4.61 27.11
CA VAL A 211 3.15 4.50 27.39
C VAL A 211 2.90 3.84 28.74
N THR A 212 2.54 4.63 29.70
CA THR A 212 2.19 4.21 31.08
C THR A 212 0.67 4.11 31.31
N ASN A 213 -0.14 4.81 30.50
CA ASN A 213 -1.60 4.75 30.60
C ASN A 213 -2.12 3.41 30.00
N PRO A 214 -2.70 2.52 30.83
CA PRO A 214 -3.18 1.21 30.37
C PRO A 214 -4.40 1.30 29.43
N ASN A 215 -5.09 2.45 29.40
CA ASN A 215 -6.28 2.65 28.58
C ASN A 215 -5.94 3.08 27.15
N THR A 216 -4.76 3.64 26.91
CA THR A 216 -4.33 4.05 25.57
C THR A 216 -4.17 2.83 24.66
N VAL A 217 -4.90 2.83 23.55
CA VAL A 217 -4.73 1.86 22.46
C VAL A 217 -3.50 2.27 21.65
N ILE A 218 -2.60 1.33 21.40
CA ILE A 218 -1.45 1.53 20.51
C ILE A 218 -1.61 0.71 19.24
N ILE A 219 -1.51 1.38 18.09
CA ILE A 219 -1.48 0.75 16.76
C ILE A 219 -0.09 0.99 16.17
N ASP A 220 0.72 -0.05 16.12
CA ASP A 220 2.08 0.03 15.59
C ASP A 220 2.14 -0.35 14.11
N ALA A 221 2.55 0.56 13.24
CA ALA A 221 2.73 0.31 11.81
C ALA A 221 4.15 -0.14 11.42
N SER A 222 5.08 -0.25 12.41
CA SER A 222 6.42 -0.80 12.18
C SER A 222 6.40 -2.32 12.02
N THR A 223 7.57 -2.95 11.91
CA THR A 223 7.69 -4.42 11.91
C THR A 223 8.00 -5.00 13.29
N ALA A 224 8.25 -4.14 14.30
CA ALA A 224 8.75 -4.56 15.60
C ALA A 224 7.84 -5.57 16.32
N TYR A 225 6.53 -5.42 16.19
CA TYR A 225 5.58 -6.19 16.98
C TYR A 225 4.68 -7.13 16.15
N ARG A 226 4.86 -7.21 14.82
CA ARG A 226 3.96 -7.98 13.94
C ARG A 226 3.92 -9.47 14.26
N THR A 227 5.03 -10.03 14.73
CA THR A 227 5.11 -11.46 15.10
C THR A 227 5.17 -11.70 16.61
N ASN A 228 4.98 -10.64 17.42
CA ASN A 228 4.90 -10.76 18.88
C ASN A 228 3.52 -11.29 19.28
N ASP A 229 3.47 -12.33 20.13
CA ASP A 229 2.22 -12.98 20.56
C ASP A 229 1.41 -12.15 21.56
N GLU A 230 2.03 -11.17 22.23
CA GLU A 230 1.37 -10.24 23.14
C GLU A 230 0.62 -9.13 22.39
N TRP A 231 0.84 -9.00 21.07
CA TRP A 231 0.20 -8.02 20.21
C TRP A 231 -0.87 -8.65 19.33
N THR A 232 -2.02 -8.02 19.27
CA THR A 232 -3.09 -8.42 18.33
C THR A 232 -2.72 -7.99 16.92
N TYR A 233 -2.66 -8.95 16.01
CA TYR A 233 -2.43 -8.65 14.59
C TYR A 233 -3.63 -7.93 13.98
N GLY A 234 -3.44 -6.73 13.47
CA GLY A 234 -4.49 -5.81 13.01
C GLY A 234 -5.04 -6.13 11.63
N PHE A 235 -5.41 -7.37 11.37
CA PHE A 235 -6.10 -7.81 10.16
C PHE A 235 -7.44 -8.44 10.55
N PRO A 236 -8.50 -7.63 10.74
CA PRO A 236 -9.79 -8.11 11.30
C PRO A 236 -10.48 -9.16 10.43
N GLU A 237 -10.19 -9.21 9.13
CA GLU A 237 -10.82 -10.14 8.19
C GLU A 237 -10.22 -11.56 8.22
N LEU A 238 -9.19 -11.81 9.04
CA LEU A 238 -8.61 -13.16 9.18
C LEU A 238 -9.58 -14.15 9.79
N SER A 239 -10.43 -13.71 10.70
CA SER A 239 -11.55 -14.50 11.24
C SER A 239 -12.49 -13.62 12.06
N LYS A 240 -13.67 -14.15 12.44
CA LYS A 240 -14.59 -13.46 13.36
C LYS A 240 -13.95 -13.23 14.74
N GLU A 241 -13.19 -14.20 15.24
CA GLU A 241 -12.46 -14.14 16.51
C GLU A 241 -11.35 -13.08 16.45
N GLN A 242 -10.64 -12.96 15.32
CA GLN A 242 -9.62 -11.94 15.12
C GLN A 242 -10.22 -10.54 15.12
N ARG A 243 -11.37 -10.38 14.51
CA ARG A 243 -12.12 -9.11 14.53
C ARG A 243 -12.47 -8.68 15.95
N GLU A 244 -12.99 -9.60 16.77
CA GLU A 244 -13.33 -9.31 18.17
C GLU A 244 -12.07 -9.03 19.01
N LYS A 245 -10.95 -9.71 18.75
CA LYS A 245 -9.67 -9.39 19.38
C LYS A 245 -9.23 -7.96 19.06
N VAL A 246 -9.33 -7.52 17.81
CA VAL A 246 -8.97 -6.14 17.41
C VAL A 246 -9.85 -5.11 18.14
N LYS A 247 -11.14 -5.36 18.29
CA LYS A 247 -12.06 -4.45 19.00
C LYS A 247 -11.69 -4.22 20.48
N THR A 248 -11.09 -5.21 21.12
CA THR A 248 -10.81 -5.17 22.56
C THR A 248 -9.32 -4.94 22.89
N ALA A 249 -8.45 -5.05 21.89
CA ALA A 249 -7.01 -4.98 22.07
C ALA A 249 -6.53 -3.58 22.47
N LYS A 250 -5.52 -3.54 23.36
CA LYS A 250 -4.76 -2.33 23.68
C LYS A 250 -3.44 -2.22 22.93
N ARG A 251 -2.98 -3.31 22.32
CA ARG A 251 -1.74 -3.39 21.54
C ARG A 251 -2.05 -4.08 20.22
N ILE A 252 -2.00 -3.33 19.13
CA ILE A 252 -2.36 -3.78 17.78
C ILE A 252 -1.15 -3.56 16.86
N SER A 253 -0.67 -4.63 16.23
CA SER A 253 0.37 -4.55 15.20
C SER A 253 -0.27 -4.46 13.81
N ASN A 254 -0.04 -3.36 13.10
CA ASN A 254 -0.62 -3.12 11.79
C ASN A 254 0.08 -3.97 10.71
N PRO A 255 -0.65 -4.68 9.84
CA PRO A 255 -0.08 -5.54 8.81
C PRO A 255 0.88 -4.82 7.85
N GLY A 256 1.87 -5.54 7.33
CA GLY A 256 2.66 -5.10 6.19
C GLY A 256 1.87 -5.16 4.88
N CYS A 257 2.22 -4.32 3.91
CA CYS A 257 1.48 -4.22 2.65
C CYS A 257 1.50 -5.54 1.84
N TYR A 258 2.67 -6.13 1.64
CA TYR A 258 2.78 -7.42 0.95
C TYR A 258 2.14 -8.59 1.73
N PRO A 259 2.35 -8.70 3.06
CA PRO A 259 1.66 -9.70 3.88
C PRO A 259 0.14 -9.61 3.82
N THR A 260 -0.43 -8.42 3.77
CA THR A 260 -1.89 -8.23 3.63
C THR A 260 -2.42 -8.98 2.40
N GLY A 261 -1.78 -8.83 1.25
CA GLY A 261 -2.17 -9.56 0.03
C GLY A 261 -1.93 -11.07 0.14
N PHE A 262 -0.73 -11.48 0.58
CA PHE A 262 -0.38 -12.89 0.70
C PHE A 262 -1.27 -13.65 1.68
N ILE A 263 -1.43 -13.11 2.88
CA ILE A 263 -2.24 -13.73 3.94
C ILE A 263 -3.72 -13.74 3.53
N GLY A 264 -4.21 -12.66 2.92
CA GLY A 264 -5.58 -12.58 2.40
C GLY A 264 -5.90 -13.67 1.38
N LEU A 265 -4.93 -14.07 0.55
CA LEU A 265 -5.08 -15.16 -0.41
C LEU A 265 -4.95 -16.55 0.24
N THR A 266 -4.02 -16.71 1.16
CA THR A 266 -3.58 -18.05 1.60
C THR A 266 -4.27 -18.53 2.88
N LYS A 267 -4.51 -17.64 3.85
CA LYS A 267 -5.11 -18.01 5.15
C LYS A 267 -6.42 -18.79 5.02
N PRO A 268 -7.42 -18.33 4.24
CA PRO A 268 -8.66 -19.08 4.08
C PRO A 268 -8.45 -20.48 3.49
N LEU A 269 -7.55 -20.60 2.52
CA LEU A 269 -7.27 -21.85 1.83
C LEU A 269 -6.49 -22.84 2.71
N VAL A 270 -5.63 -22.34 3.60
CA VAL A 270 -4.94 -23.18 4.61
C VAL A 270 -5.93 -23.68 5.66
N GLU A 271 -6.78 -22.81 6.18
CA GLU A 271 -7.77 -23.19 7.21
C GLU A 271 -8.82 -24.17 6.68
N ASN A 272 -9.20 -24.08 5.41
CA ASN A 272 -10.13 -25.00 4.77
C ASN A 272 -9.43 -26.24 4.17
N GLY A 273 -8.12 -26.42 4.39
CA GLY A 273 -7.38 -27.61 4.03
C GLY A 273 -7.04 -27.74 2.54
N PHE A 274 -7.25 -26.72 1.71
CA PHE A 274 -6.82 -26.73 0.30
C PHE A 274 -5.30 -26.57 0.17
N ILE A 275 -4.69 -25.71 0.98
CA ILE A 275 -3.24 -25.54 1.07
C ILE A 275 -2.73 -26.27 2.31
N PRO A 276 -1.97 -27.38 2.17
CA PRO A 276 -1.34 -28.05 3.31
C PRO A 276 -0.39 -27.09 4.05
N LYS A 277 -0.39 -27.12 5.39
CA LYS A 277 0.48 -26.25 6.22
C LYS A 277 1.96 -26.43 5.89
N GLY A 278 2.38 -27.63 5.53
CA GLY A 278 3.75 -27.97 5.12
C GLY A 278 4.09 -27.60 3.67
N LEU A 279 3.14 -27.04 2.90
CA LEU A 279 3.42 -26.65 1.51
C LEU A 279 4.44 -25.51 1.46
N ARG A 280 5.49 -25.70 0.66
CA ARG A 280 6.45 -24.64 0.33
C ARG A 280 5.89 -23.77 -0.77
N THR A 281 5.66 -22.51 -0.46
CA THR A 281 5.02 -21.54 -1.36
C THR A 281 6.02 -20.53 -1.92
N THR A 282 5.67 -19.95 -3.05
CA THR A 282 6.37 -18.80 -3.65
C THR A 282 5.39 -17.64 -3.77
N VAL A 283 5.90 -16.42 -3.66
CA VAL A 283 5.11 -15.21 -3.84
C VAL A 283 5.89 -14.16 -4.61
N ASN A 284 5.32 -13.68 -5.69
CA ASN A 284 5.84 -12.58 -6.50
C ASN A 284 4.95 -11.36 -6.28
N ALA A 285 5.56 -10.19 -6.12
CA ALA A 285 4.77 -9.00 -5.87
C ALA A 285 5.42 -7.74 -6.44
N VAL A 286 4.59 -6.80 -6.90
CA VAL A 286 5.03 -5.46 -7.30
C VAL A 286 4.25 -4.42 -6.52
N SER A 287 4.96 -3.42 -6.02
CA SER A 287 4.41 -2.28 -5.28
C SER A 287 4.76 -0.97 -5.95
N GLY A 288 3.91 0.03 -5.79
CA GLY A 288 4.29 1.41 -6.04
C GLY A 288 5.43 1.86 -5.11
N TYR A 289 6.22 2.84 -5.59
CA TYR A 289 7.45 3.29 -4.92
C TYR A 289 7.22 3.96 -3.56
N THR A 290 6.02 4.45 -3.29
CA THR A 290 5.69 5.08 -1.99
C THR A 290 5.82 4.12 -0.80
N GLY A 291 5.75 2.81 -1.05
CA GLY A 291 5.96 1.78 -0.03
C GLY A 291 7.37 1.76 0.58
N GLY A 292 8.37 2.31 -0.11
CA GLY A 292 9.74 2.46 0.39
C GLY A 292 10.00 3.78 1.13
N GLY A 293 8.97 4.61 1.34
CA GLY A 293 9.07 5.87 2.07
C GLY A 293 9.80 6.98 1.31
N LYS A 294 10.09 8.09 2.00
CA LYS A 294 10.61 9.32 1.39
C LYS A 294 11.87 9.14 0.54
N GLN A 295 12.78 8.24 0.93
CA GLN A 295 14.03 8.03 0.19
C GLN A 295 13.74 7.41 -1.18
N LEU A 296 12.89 6.39 -1.22
CA LEU A 296 12.54 5.73 -2.48
C LEU A 296 11.67 6.62 -3.36
N ILE A 297 10.76 7.40 -2.77
CA ILE A 297 9.98 8.42 -3.48
C ILE A 297 10.91 9.39 -4.20
N ALA A 298 11.92 9.95 -3.51
CA ALA A 298 12.87 10.88 -4.11
C ALA A 298 13.67 10.28 -5.28
N ILE A 299 13.97 8.98 -5.23
CA ILE A 299 14.63 8.25 -6.34
C ILE A 299 13.69 8.13 -7.53
N TYR A 300 12.46 7.65 -7.29
CA TYR A 300 11.50 7.38 -8.38
C TYR A 300 10.87 8.64 -9.00
N GLU A 301 10.89 9.76 -8.30
CA GLU A 301 10.48 11.07 -8.84
C GLU A 301 11.64 11.81 -9.53
N SER A 302 12.85 11.23 -9.53
CA SER A 302 13.98 11.75 -10.27
C SER A 302 13.98 11.27 -11.73
N PRO A 303 14.67 11.97 -12.66
CA PRO A 303 14.81 11.54 -14.05
C PRO A 303 15.60 10.21 -14.22
N GLU A 304 16.22 9.73 -13.16
CA GLU A 304 17.09 8.55 -13.14
C GLU A 304 16.37 7.31 -12.60
N ALA A 305 15.04 7.40 -12.39
CA ALA A 305 14.22 6.31 -11.86
C ALA A 305 14.22 5.07 -12.78
N GLU A 306 14.38 3.90 -12.19
CA GLU A 306 14.19 2.64 -12.89
C GLU A 306 12.69 2.43 -13.18
N PRO A 307 12.32 1.90 -14.37
CA PRO A 307 10.92 1.59 -14.66
C PRO A 307 10.38 0.45 -13.77
N TYR A 308 11.26 -0.44 -13.32
CA TYR A 308 10.94 -1.61 -12.50
C TYR A 308 12.21 -2.13 -11.83
N GLY A 309 12.15 -2.45 -10.55
CA GLY A 309 13.26 -3.02 -9.79
C GLY A 309 12.81 -4.16 -8.88
N ALA A 310 13.23 -5.41 -9.17
CA ALA A 310 13.13 -6.50 -8.23
C ALA A 310 14.24 -6.39 -7.17
N TYR A 311 13.96 -6.78 -5.93
CA TYR A 311 14.90 -6.68 -4.83
C TYR A 311 14.73 -7.85 -3.84
N GLY A 312 15.47 -7.86 -2.73
CA GLY A 312 15.34 -8.88 -1.69
C GLY A 312 15.94 -10.24 -2.07
N PHE A 313 16.92 -10.27 -2.97
CA PHE A 313 17.56 -11.50 -3.47
C PHE A 313 18.37 -12.29 -2.43
N ASN A 314 18.55 -11.73 -1.23
CA ASN A 314 19.07 -12.46 -0.05
C ASN A 314 18.03 -13.37 0.59
N LEU A 315 16.77 -13.37 0.10
CA LEU A 315 15.63 -14.14 0.58
C LEU A 315 15.34 -13.97 2.09
N ASN A 316 15.67 -12.81 2.63
CA ASN A 316 15.48 -12.47 4.04
C ASN A 316 14.76 -11.11 4.18
N HIS A 317 13.55 -11.03 3.63
CA HIS A 317 12.74 -9.83 3.73
C HIS A 317 11.96 -9.81 5.06
N LYS A 318 11.91 -8.65 5.73
CA LYS A 318 11.24 -8.45 7.03
C LYS A 318 9.75 -8.83 7.09
N HIS A 319 9.09 -9.00 5.94
CA HIS A 319 7.69 -9.44 5.86
C HIS A 319 7.52 -10.97 5.83
N ILE A 320 8.58 -11.75 5.64
CA ILE A 320 8.49 -13.20 5.52
C ILE A 320 7.98 -13.89 6.80
N PRO A 321 8.49 -13.55 8.00
CA PRO A 321 7.99 -14.16 9.24
C PRO A 321 6.49 -13.90 9.49
N GLU A 322 6.02 -12.70 9.14
CA GLU A 322 4.62 -12.29 9.23
C GLU A 322 3.73 -13.11 8.27
N MET A 323 4.18 -13.26 7.00
CA MET A 323 3.50 -14.09 6.00
C MET A 323 3.32 -15.53 6.48
N ARG A 324 4.41 -16.17 6.96
CA ARG A 324 4.37 -17.53 7.48
C ARG A 324 3.41 -17.68 8.65
N LYS A 325 3.55 -16.83 9.67
CA LYS A 325 2.80 -16.93 10.93
C LYS A 325 1.30 -16.83 10.69
N TYR A 326 0.85 -15.78 10.00
CA TYR A 326 -0.58 -15.49 9.89
C TYR A 326 -1.27 -16.19 8.72
N ALA A 327 -0.55 -16.69 7.73
CA ALA A 327 -1.10 -17.65 6.78
C ALA A 327 -1.30 -19.05 7.40
N GLY A 328 -0.63 -19.34 8.51
CA GLY A 328 -0.68 -20.66 9.17
C GLY A 328 0.21 -21.69 8.52
N LEU A 329 1.28 -21.27 7.85
CA LEU A 329 2.24 -22.14 7.18
C LEU A 329 3.39 -22.54 8.11
N GLU A 330 3.89 -23.77 7.95
CA GLU A 330 5.08 -24.27 8.66
C GLU A 330 6.37 -23.70 8.09
N HIS A 331 6.39 -23.40 6.78
CA HIS A 331 7.57 -22.92 6.06
C HIS A 331 7.38 -21.49 5.58
N GLU A 332 8.48 -20.74 5.60
CA GLU A 332 8.54 -19.41 5.01
C GLU A 332 8.42 -19.48 3.49
N PRO A 333 7.63 -18.58 2.86
CA PRO A 333 7.55 -18.50 1.41
C PRO A 333 8.85 -17.96 0.81
N ILE A 334 9.19 -18.38 -0.41
CA ILE A 334 10.15 -17.66 -1.24
C ILE A 334 9.45 -16.39 -1.71
N PHE A 335 9.93 -15.24 -1.26
CA PHE A 335 9.33 -13.95 -1.58
C PHE A 335 10.23 -13.14 -2.51
N GLN A 336 9.69 -12.79 -3.68
CA GLN A 336 10.31 -11.90 -4.64
C GLN A 336 9.54 -10.59 -4.75
N PRO A 337 9.90 -9.56 -3.97
CA PRO A 337 9.32 -8.23 -4.10
C PRO A 337 9.91 -7.45 -5.27
N ALA A 338 9.09 -6.54 -5.81
CA ALA A 338 9.53 -5.56 -6.80
C ALA A 338 8.87 -4.20 -6.55
N VAL A 339 9.50 -3.16 -7.07
CA VAL A 339 8.95 -1.80 -7.12
C VAL A 339 8.79 -1.38 -8.57
N GLY A 340 7.63 -0.84 -8.92
CA GLY A 340 7.35 -0.27 -10.23
C GLY A 340 7.34 1.25 -10.21
N SER A 341 7.52 1.87 -11.39
CA SER A 341 7.50 3.33 -11.56
C SER A 341 6.06 3.89 -11.56
N PHE A 342 5.33 3.60 -10.48
CA PHE A 342 4.02 4.18 -10.16
C PHE A 342 3.96 4.44 -8.66
N ALA A 343 3.23 5.48 -8.25
CA ALA A 343 3.26 5.95 -6.86
C ALA A 343 2.63 4.94 -5.89
N GLN A 344 1.39 4.53 -6.13
CA GLN A 344 0.59 3.70 -5.23
C GLN A 344 -0.06 2.55 -5.99
N GLY A 345 -0.36 1.49 -5.25
CA GLY A 345 -0.94 0.27 -5.76
C GLY A 345 -0.01 -0.93 -5.61
N MET A 346 -0.59 -2.13 -5.62
CA MET A 346 0.16 -3.36 -5.38
C MET A 346 -0.56 -4.57 -5.99
N LEU A 347 0.22 -5.46 -6.57
CA LEU A 347 -0.21 -6.83 -6.88
C LEU A 347 0.67 -7.82 -6.12
N VAL A 348 0.03 -8.81 -5.51
CA VAL A 348 0.68 -9.95 -4.84
C VAL A 348 0.16 -11.21 -5.50
N SER A 349 1.06 -12.03 -6.04
CA SER A 349 0.71 -13.22 -6.83
C SER A 349 1.31 -14.48 -6.23
N VAL A 350 0.48 -15.50 -6.04
CA VAL A 350 0.86 -16.81 -5.47
C VAL A 350 0.53 -17.90 -6.51
N PRO A 351 1.53 -18.37 -7.28
CA PRO A 351 1.35 -19.48 -8.21
C PRO A 351 1.32 -20.81 -7.47
N LEU A 352 0.38 -21.69 -7.83
CA LEU A 352 0.19 -22.99 -7.20
C LEU A 352 -0.09 -24.07 -8.27
N PHE A 353 0.29 -25.31 -7.95
CA PHE A 353 -0.07 -26.51 -8.71
C PHE A 353 -1.02 -27.37 -7.87
N TYR A 354 -2.07 -27.92 -8.48
CA TYR A 354 -3.06 -28.73 -7.76
C TYR A 354 -2.44 -29.99 -7.16
N ASP A 355 -1.43 -30.59 -7.81
CA ASP A 355 -0.70 -31.74 -7.29
C ASP A 355 -0.03 -31.49 -5.93
N ASN A 356 0.27 -30.22 -5.62
CA ASN A 356 0.86 -29.81 -4.36
C ASN A 356 -0.19 -29.38 -3.32
N MET A 357 -1.47 -29.35 -3.70
CA MET A 357 -2.60 -28.96 -2.86
C MET A 357 -3.38 -30.20 -2.41
N ALA A 358 -4.28 -30.03 -1.47
CA ALA A 358 -5.10 -31.12 -0.98
C ALA A 358 -6.54 -30.99 -1.51
N ASN A 359 -7.04 -32.05 -2.14
CA ASN A 359 -8.44 -32.17 -2.56
C ASN A 359 -8.96 -31.08 -3.51
N VAL A 360 -8.09 -30.42 -4.26
CA VAL A 360 -8.48 -29.40 -5.26
C VAL A 360 -8.84 -30.06 -6.57
N LYS A 361 -10.06 -29.83 -7.06
CA LYS A 361 -10.56 -30.30 -8.35
C LYS A 361 -10.61 -29.19 -9.39
N SER A 362 -10.81 -27.95 -8.94
CA SER A 362 -10.90 -26.79 -9.83
C SER A 362 -10.51 -25.51 -9.09
N GLY A 363 -10.07 -24.49 -9.84
CA GLY A 363 -9.84 -23.16 -9.29
C GLY A 363 -11.12 -22.48 -8.79
N LYS A 364 -12.27 -22.91 -9.29
CA LYS A 364 -13.57 -22.40 -8.85
C LYS A 364 -13.84 -22.72 -7.38
N GLU A 365 -13.47 -23.91 -6.89
CA GLU A 365 -13.59 -24.27 -5.46
C GLU A 365 -12.76 -23.33 -4.57
N LEU A 366 -11.57 -22.94 -5.03
CA LEU A 366 -10.71 -22.00 -4.32
C LEU A 366 -11.35 -20.60 -4.28
N GLN A 367 -11.93 -20.14 -5.39
CA GLN A 367 -12.63 -18.87 -5.46
C GLN A 367 -13.86 -18.84 -4.56
N GLU A 368 -14.66 -19.90 -4.56
CA GLU A 368 -15.84 -20.04 -3.70
C GLU A 368 -15.47 -20.06 -2.21
N CYS A 369 -14.37 -20.72 -1.85
CA CYS A 369 -13.83 -20.68 -0.49
C CYS A 369 -13.47 -19.27 -0.05
N LEU A 370 -12.73 -18.53 -0.88
CA LEU A 370 -12.39 -17.13 -0.61
C LEU A 370 -13.64 -16.25 -0.50
N LYS A 371 -14.61 -16.44 -1.41
CA LYS A 371 -15.86 -15.68 -1.45
C LYS A 371 -16.72 -15.90 -0.19
N GLU A 372 -16.82 -17.14 0.27
CA GLU A 372 -17.53 -17.48 1.50
C GLU A 372 -16.81 -16.92 2.74
N TRP A 373 -15.46 -16.99 2.77
CA TRP A 373 -14.67 -16.48 3.90
C TRP A 373 -14.86 -14.99 4.09
N TYR A 374 -14.87 -14.21 3.01
CA TYR A 374 -14.90 -12.74 3.05
C TYR A 374 -16.29 -12.12 2.80
N LYS A 375 -17.36 -12.91 2.73
CA LYS A 375 -18.70 -12.44 2.38
C LYS A 375 -19.24 -11.29 3.24
N ASP A 376 -18.84 -11.22 4.51
CA ASP A 376 -19.26 -10.21 5.47
C ASP A 376 -18.23 -9.06 5.62
N SER A 377 -17.18 -9.03 4.79
CA SER A 377 -16.13 -8.01 4.86
C SER A 377 -16.53 -6.72 4.16
N ALA A 378 -16.31 -5.59 4.80
CA ALA A 378 -16.50 -4.27 4.18
C ALA A 378 -15.40 -3.92 3.16
N PHE A 379 -14.21 -4.51 3.31
CA PHE A 379 -13.02 -4.09 2.56
C PHE A 379 -12.38 -5.18 1.71
N VAL A 380 -12.77 -6.45 1.87
CA VAL A 380 -12.26 -7.54 1.04
C VAL A 380 -13.34 -8.00 0.07
N SER A 381 -13.02 -8.03 -1.20
CA SER A 381 -13.88 -8.55 -2.26
C SER A 381 -13.17 -9.63 -3.05
N VAL A 382 -13.93 -10.60 -3.54
CA VAL A 382 -13.42 -11.69 -4.38
C VAL A 382 -14.07 -11.59 -5.75
N ARG A 383 -13.25 -11.50 -6.79
CA ARG A 383 -13.70 -11.41 -8.19
C ARG A 383 -14.30 -12.72 -8.65
N GLU A 384 -15.06 -12.68 -9.73
CA GLU A 384 -15.57 -13.90 -10.34
C GLU A 384 -14.42 -14.78 -10.86
N TYR A 385 -14.65 -16.07 -10.87
CA TYR A 385 -13.66 -17.07 -11.29
C TYR A 385 -13.20 -16.82 -12.74
N ASN A 386 -11.90 -16.77 -12.96
CA ASN A 386 -11.27 -16.50 -14.27
C ASN A 386 -11.78 -15.22 -14.96
N GLN A 387 -12.21 -14.21 -14.19
CA GLN A 387 -12.71 -12.96 -14.75
C GLN A 387 -11.60 -12.17 -15.46
N THR A 388 -11.71 -12.02 -16.77
CA THR A 388 -10.73 -11.33 -17.61
C THR A 388 -11.35 -10.26 -18.52
N ASP A 389 -12.66 -10.17 -18.60
CA ASP A 389 -13.42 -9.25 -19.46
C ASP A 389 -13.27 -7.77 -19.08
N ASP A 390 -12.98 -7.48 -17.82
CA ASP A 390 -12.73 -6.13 -17.29
C ASP A 390 -11.24 -5.78 -17.14
N LEU A 391 -10.34 -6.63 -17.64
CA LEU A 391 -8.91 -6.35 -17.67
C LEU A 391 -8.61 -5.23 -18.68
N GLU A 392 -7.73 -4.31 -18.31
CA GLU A 392 -7.36 -3.21 -19.18
C GLU A 392 -6.74 -3.75 -20.49
N ARG A 393 -7.24 -3.25 -21.62
CA ARG A 393 -6.90 -3.75 -22.96
C ARG A 393 -7.10 -5.26 -23.13
N GLY A 394 -8.03 -5.83 -22.35
CA GLY A 394 -8.37 -7.25 -22.40
C GLY A 394 -7.33 -8.20 -21.81
N ALA A 395 -6.27 -7.69 -21.17
CA ALA A 395 -5.16 -8.53 -20.70
C ALA A 395 -4.48 -8.09 -19.40
N PHE A 396 -4.61 -6.81 -19.00
CA PHE A 396 -3.77 -6.27 -17.93
C PHE A 396 -4.57 -5.99 -16.65
N LEU A 397 -4.20 -6.64 -15.55
CA LEU A 397 -4.64 -6.27 -14.21
C LEU A 397 -3.70 -5.18 -13.66
N ARG A 398 -4.17 -3.94 -13.61
CA ARG A 398 -3.35 -2.82 -13.13
C ARG A 398 -3.15 -2.87 -11.62
N ALA A 399 -1.91 -2.64 -11.17
CA ALA A 399 -1.55 -2.57 -9.75
C ALA A 399 -2.20 -1.37 -9.04
N ASP A 400 -2.36 -0.24 -9.74
CA ASP A 400 -2.87 1.02 -9.20
C ASP A 400 -4.41 1.16 -9.26
N GLY A 401 -5.13 0.11 -9.67
CA GLY A 401 -6.58 0.15 -9.86
C GLY A 401 -7.41 0.35 -8.57
N LEU A 402 -6.80 0.19 -7.39
CA LEU A 402 -7.43 0.43 -6.09
C LEU A 402 -6.74 1.55 -5.29
N ARG A 403 -6.02 2.42 -6.00
CA ARG A 403 -5.33 3.56 -5.39
C ARG A 403 -6.29 4.42 -4.54
N ASP A 404 -5.78 4.91 -3.40
CA ASP A 404 -6.47 5.76 -2.43
C ASP A 404 -7.67 5.10 -1.73
N THR A 405 -7.86 3.79 -1.87
CA THR A 405 -8.93 3.04 -1.19
C THR A 405 -8.39 2.13 -0.08
N ASN A 406 -9.27 1.69 0.83
CA ASN A 406 -8.96 0.64 1.81
C ASN A 406 -9.39 -0.76 1.32
N LYS A 407 -9.53 -0.97 0.02
CA LYS A 407 -9.99 -2.23 -0.56
C LYS A 407 -8.86 -3.22 -0.76
N LEU A 408 -9.17 -4.50 -0.54
CA LEU A 408 -8.39 -5.67 -0.93
C LEU A 408 -9.24 -6.49 -1.89
N GLU A 409 -8.81 -6.63 -3.12
CA GLU A 409 -9.49 -7.43 -4.14
C GLU A 409 -8.69 -8.70 -4.41
N LEU A 410 -9.36 -9.84 -4.37
CA LEU A 410 -8.77 -11.16 -4.57
C LEU A 410 -9.30 -11.78 -5.86
N SER A 411 -8.40 -12.39 -6.62
CA SER A 411 -8.71 -13.07 -7.88
C SER A 411 -8.13 -14.48 -7.89
N VAL A 412 -8.85 -15.40 -8.50
CA VAL A 412 -8.38 -16.76 -8.80
C VAL A 412 -8.40 -16.95 -10.31
N PHE A 413 -7.23 -17.10 -10.91
CA PHE A 413 -7.05 -17.47 -12.30
C PHE A 413 -6.54 -18.91 -12.34
N ALA A 414 -7.17 -19.79 -13.10
CA ALA A 414 -6.78 -21.18 -13.15
C ALA A 414 -6.93 -21.78 -14.54
N ASN A 415 -6.10 -22.78 -14.81
CA ASN A 415 -6.26 -23.70 -15.91
C ASN A 415 -6.42 -25.10 -15.33
N ASP A 416 -7.69 -25.54 -15.18
CA ASP A 416 -8.04 -26.79 -14.52
C ASP A 416 -7.52 -28.02 -15.29
N GLU A 417 -7.43 -27.95 -16.64
CA GLU A 417 -6.85 -29.02 -17.46
C GLU A 417 -5.36 -29.25 -17.20
N LYS A 418 -4.64 -28.17 -16.83
CA LYS A 418 -3.21 -28.21 -16.50
C LYS A 418 -2.96 -28.37 -15.00
N GLY A 419 -3.98 -28.37 -14.17
CA GLY A 419 -3.84 -28.44 -12.72
C GLY A 419 -3.06 -27.25 -12.14
N THR A 420 -3.25 -26.03 -12.66
CA THR A 420 -2.51 -24.84 -12.23
C THR A 420 -3.42 -23.71 -11.87
N CYS A 421 -3.07 -22.94 -10.83
CA CYS A 421 -3.74 -21.68 -10.52
C CYS A 421 -2.78 -20.59 -10.10
N LEU A 422 -3.22 -19.35 -10.31
CA LEU A 422 -2.57 -18.13 -9.87
C LEU A 422 -3.57 -17.36 -9.00
N LEU A 423 -3.26 -17.26 -7.72
CA LEU A 423 -3.99 -16.40 -6.80
C LEU A 423 -3.40 -15.00 -6.88
N VAL A 424 -4.23 -13.96 -7.02
CA VAL A 424 -3.77 -12.57 -7.13
C VAL A 424 -4.55 -11.68 -6.18
N ALA A 425 -3.83 -10.93 -5.34
CA ALA A 425 -4.38 -9.86 -4.52
C ALA A 425 -3.99 -8.51 -5.11
N ARG A 426 -4.97 -7.60 -5.21
CA ARG A 426 -4.78 -6.21 -5.59
C ARG A 426 -5.21 -5.31 -4.44
N LEU A 427 -4.37 -4.34 -4.07
CA LEU A 427 -4.65 -3.38 -3.01
C LEU A 427 -3.83 -2.10 -3.21
N ASP A 428 -4.16 -1.06 -2.47
CA ASP A 428 -3.28 0.09 -2.32
C ASP A 428 -2.25 -0.18 -1.21
N ASN A 429 -0.97 -0.09 -1.53
CA ASN A 429 0.13 -0.30 -0.58
C ASN A 429 0.15 0.68 0.59
N LEU A 430 -0.42 1.87 0.42
CA LEU A 430 -0.61 2.87 1.48
C LEU A 430 -2.04 2.89 2.04
N GLY A 431 -3.02 2.35 1.33
CA GLY A 431 -4.40 2.14 1.78
C GLY A 431 -4.52 0.94 2.71
N LYS A 432 -5.15 -0.14 2.22
CA LYS A 432 -5.28 -1.42 2.97
C LYS A 432 -3.93 -2.01 3.37
N GLY A 433 -2.86 -1.67 2.64
CA GLY A 433 -1.49 -2.10 2.95
C GLY A 433 -0.82 -1.35 4.11
N ALA A 434 -1.34 -0.20 4.58
CA ALA A 434 -0.69 0.59 5.64
C ALA A 434 -1.67 1.52 6.39
N SER A 435 -1.85 2.76 5.92
CA SER A 435 -2.61 3.82 6.62
C SER A 435 -4.10 3.49 6.73
N GLY A 436 -4.69 2.93 5.68
CA GLY A 436 -6.08 2.53 5.69
C GLY A 436 -6.36 1.41 6.71
N ALA A 437 -5.50 0.40 6.76
CA ALA A 437 -5.58 -0.64 7.79
C ALA A 437 -5.42 -0.07 9.20
N ALA A 438 -4.52 0.89 9.42
CA ALA A 438 -4.34 1.55 10.72
C ALA A 438 -5.60 2.31 11.15
N VAL A 439 -6.25 3.05 10.23
CA VAL A 439 -7.50 3.75 10.50
C VAL A 439 -8.66 2.77 10.74
N GLN A 440 -8.73 1.66 10.01
CA GLN A 440 -9.70 0.60 10.25
C GLN A 440 -9.54 -0.01 11.66
N ASN A 441 -8.30 -0.30 12.06
CA ASN A 441 -7.98 -0.81 13.40
C ASN A 441 -8.33 0.21 14.50
N LEU A 442 -8.07 1.49 14.27
CA LEU A 442 -8.47 2.58 15.15
C LEU A 442 -10.00 2.60 15.33
N ASN A 443 -10.74 2.58 14.23
CA ASN A 443 -12.20 2.62 14.26
C ASN A 443 -12.77 1.46 15.10
N LEU A 444 -12.32 0.23 14.82
CA LEU A 444 -12.76 -0.95 15.55
C LEU A 444 -12.40 -0.91 17.03
N SER A 445 -11.15 -0.55 17.37
CA SER A 445 -10.68 -0.55 18.78
C SER A 445 -11.30 0.56 19.64
N LEU A 446 -11.81 1.62 19.02
CA LEU A 446 -12.52 2.71 19.71
C LEU A 446 -14.05 2.59 19.65
N GLY A 447 -14.58 1.53 19.02
CA GLY A 447 -16.01 1.30 18.85
C GLY A 447 -16.68 2.30 17.90
N LEU A 448 -15.92 2.84 16.93
CA LEU A 448 -16.41 3.72 15.88
C LEU A 448 -16.86 2.91 14.65
N ASP A 449 -17.60 3.56 13.73
CA ASP A 449 -17.92 2.92 12.45
C ASP A 449 -16.64 2.59 11.68
N GLU A 450 -16.47 1.32 11.31
CA GLU A 450 -15.28 0.78 10.69
C GLU A 450 -14.88 1.50 9.39
N THR A 451 -15.85 2.03 8.67
CA THR A 451 -15.67 2.56 7.30
C THR A 451 -15.34 4.04 7.24
N VAL A 452 -15.51 4.75 8.34
CA VAL A 452 -15.35 6.22 8.37
C VAL A 452 -13.89 6.62 8.17
N GLY A 453 -13.64 7.46 7.17
CA GLY A 453 -12.30 7.92 6.78
C GLY A 453 -11.54 6.96 5.85
N LEU A 454 -12.23 5.96 5.25
CA LEU A 454 -11.61 4.90 4.43
C LEU A 454 -12.20 4.81 3.02
#